data_cfff3eaeccb336ba75fe9fed4142eb84
#
_entry.id   cfff3eaeccb336ba75fe9fed4142eb84
#
_cell.length_a   1.000
_cell.length_b   1.000
_cell.length_c   1.000
_cell.angle_alpha   90.00
_cell.angle_beta   90.00
_cell.angle_gamma   90.00
#
_symmetry.space_group_name_H-M   'P 1'
#
loop_
_entity.id
_entity.type
_entity.pdbx_description
1 polymer ?
#
loop_
_entity_poly.entity_id
_entity_poly.type
_entity_poly.pdbx_seq_one_letter_code
_entity_poly.pdbx_strand_id
1 'polypeptide(L)'
;MYFDTSQASIALSKEQRQKVADINKYLDKVPNASISIVGHTDSRGNRTNNISLGRNRANFARDYFIRNGISNSKIKTSSKGPDAPIADNGTPQGRAKNRRSVVTLN
;
A
#
# COMPACT_ATOMS: atom_id res chain seq x y z
N MET A 1 -1.06 -4.82 -1.24
CA MET A 1 -1.63 -4.55 -2.57
C MET A 1 -0.50 -4.43 -3.58
N TYR A 2 -0.60 -5.11 -4.71
CA TYR A 2 0.40 -5.08 -5.78
C TYR A 2 -0.12 -4.29 -6.97
N PHE A 3 0.79 -3.60 -7.65
CA PHE A 3 0.46 -2.67 -8.73
C PHE A 3 1.23 -2.99 -10.01
N ASP A 4 0.61 -2.74 -11.14
CA ASP A 4 1.29 -2.79 -12.43
C ASP A 4 2.27 -1.62 -12.58
N THR A 5 3.18 -1.73 -13.56
CA THR A 5 4.16 -0.69 -13.85
C THR A 5 3.48 0.67 -14.05
N SER A 6 4.00 1.68 -13.36
CA SER A 6 3.52 3.08 -13.40
C SER A 6 2.09 3.29 -12.91
N GLN A 7 1.41 2.25 -12.40
CA GLN A 7 0.04 2.36 -11.91
C GLN A 7 -0.01 2.56 -10.40
N ALA A 8 -1.00 3.32 -9.95
CA ALA A 8 -1.29 3.54 -8.53
C ALA A 8 -2.75 3.24 -8.20
N SER A 9 -3.40 2.39 -8.98
CA SER A 9 -4.74 1.89 -8.71
C SER A 9 -4.85 0.44 -9.17
N ILE A 10 -5.69 -0.33 -8.49
CA ILE A 10 -5.95 -1.73 -8.82
C ILE A 10 -7.39 -2.09 -8.48
N ALA A 11 -7.89 -3.14 -9.12
CA ALA A 11 -9.12 -3.81 -8.68
C ALA A 11 -8.74 -4.83 -7.60
N LEU A 12 -9.39 -4.74 -6.43
CA LEU A 12 -9.12 -5.66 -5.33
C LEU A 12 -9.81 -6.99 -5.53
N SER A 13 -9.10 -8.08 -5.23
CA SER A 13 -9.69 -9.42 -5.20
C SER A 13 -10.66 -9.57 -4.04
N LYS A 14 -11.47 -10.65 -4.07
CA LYS A 14 -12.37 -10.97 -2.96
C LYS A 14 -11.61 -11.13 -1.65
N GLU A 15 -10.45 -11.80 -1.68
CA GLU A 15 -9.60 -12.03 -0.51
C GLU A 15 -9.07 -10.71 0.04
N GLN A 16 -8.64 -9.80 -0.81
CA GLN A 16 -8.17 -8.48 -0.39
C GLN A 16 -9.28 -7.65 0.22
N ARG A 17 -10.49 -7.67 -0.38
CA ARG A 17 -11.66 -6.98 0.19
C ARG A 17 -12.03 -7.54 1.56
N GLN A 18 -11.92 -8.86 1.74
CA GLN A 18 -12.19 -9.50 3.03
C GLN A 18 -11.18 -9.08 4.09
N LYS A 19 -9.90 -8.98 3.73
CA LYS A 19 -8.87 -8.51 4.65
C LYS A 19 -9.11 -7.06 5.09
N VAL A 20 -9.55 -6.20 4.17
CA VAL A 20 -9.91 -4.82 4.51
C VAL A 20 -11.08 -4.80 5.49
N ALA A 21 -12.10 -5.62 5.26
CA ALA A 21 -13.26 -5.72 6.16
C ALA A 21 -12.84 -6.22 7.55
N ASP A 22 -11.93 -7.19 7.63
CA ASP A 22 -11.44 -7.73 8.90
C ASP A 22 -10.65 -6.67 9.67
N ILE A 23 -9.81 -5.89 8.99
CA ILE A 23 -9.08 -4.79 9.59
C ILE A 23 -10.04 -3.71 10.10
N ASN A 24 -11.08 -3.39 9.34
CA ASN A 24 -12.12 -2.45 9.78
C ASN A 24 -12.76 -2.88 11.09
N LYS A 25 -13.15 -4.15 11.19
CA LYS A 25 -13.75 -4.70 12.42
C LYS A 25 -12.79 -4.59 13.60
N TYR A 26 -11.51 -4.88 13.37
CA TYR A 26 -10.49 -4.78 14.40
C TYR A 26 -10.34 -3.34 14.91
N LEU A 27 -10.26 -2.38 13.99
CA LEU A 27 -10.10 -0.96 14.35
C LEU A 27 -11.31 -0.41 15.09
N ASP A 28 -12.51 -0.90 14.78
CA ASP A 28 -13.74 -0.53 15.51
C ASP A 28 -13.73 -1.05 16.95
N LYS A 29 -13.15 -2.22 17.19
CA LYS A 29 -13.12 -2.85 18.51
C LYS A 29 -11.98 -2.39 19.40
N VAL A 30 -10.90 -1.87 18.81
CA VAL A 30 -9.66 -1.48 19.52
C VAL A 30 -9.42 0.02 19.27
N PRO A 31 -9.94 0.91 20.13
CA PRO A 31 -9.94 2.36 19.87
C PRO A 31 -8.57 2.97 19.64
N ASN A 32 -7.52 2.41 20.28
CA ASN A 32 -6.16 2.94 20.17
C ASN A 32 -5.38 2.33 19.00
N ALA A 33 -5.96 1.40 18.26
CA ALA A 33 -5.30 0.79 17.12
C ALA A 33 -5.30 1.77 15.92
N SER A 34 -4.27 1.64 15.11
CA SER A 34 -4.10 2.41 13.88
C SER A 34 -3.47 1.54 12.81
N ILE A 35 -3.40 2.05 11.59
CA ILE A 35 -2.69 1.39 10.49
C ILE A 35 -1.64 2.33 9.91
N SER A 36 -0.54 1.74 9.46
CA SER A 36 0.49 2.41 8.69
C SER A 36 0.52 1.78 7.30
N ILE A 37 0.56 2.62 6.27
CA ILE A 37 0.62 2.17 4.88
C ILE A 37 1.86 2.74 4.23
N VAL A 38 2.71 1.87 3.70
CA VAL A 38 3.96 2.27 3.02
C VAL A 38 3.88 1.85 1.57
N GLY A 39 4.05 2.81 0.66
CA GLY A 39 4.08 2.56 -0.77
C GLY A 39 5.50 2.30 -1.26
N HIS A 40 5.63 1.35 -2.17
CA HIS A 40 6.89 0.91 -2.75
C HIS A 40 6.82 0.84 -4.26
N THR A 41 7.99 0.96 -4.90
CA THR A 41 8.15 0.81 -6.35
C THR A 41 9.26 -0.18 -6.65
N ASP A 42 9.37 -0.60 -7.92
CA ASP A 42 10.60 -1.22 -8.39
C ASP A 42 11.67 -0.13 -8.61
N SER A 43 12.88 -0.53 -9.02
CA SER A 43 14.02 0.40 -9.14
C SER A 43 14.10 1.12 -10.48
N ARG A 44 13.21 0.86 -11.43
CA ARG A 44 13.24 1.49 -12.74
C ARG A 44 12.76 2.93 -12.67
N GLY A 45 13.43 3.80 -13.42
CA GLY A 45 13.09 5.20 -13.52
C GLY A 45 13.77 6.07 -12.48
N ASN A 46 13.31 7.30 -12.36
CA ASN A 46 13.86 8.32 -11.49
C ASN A 46 13.39 8.11 -10.05
N ARG A 47 14.33 8.21 -9.09
CA ARG A 47 14.02 7.98 -7.67
C ARG A 47 12.95 8.95 -7.14
N THR A 48 13.03 10.22 -7.52
CA THR A 48 12.04 11.24 -7.08
C THR A 48 10.65 10.89 -7.57
N ASN A 49 10.52 10.47 -8.83
CA ASN A 49 9.24 10.04 -9.39
C ASN A 49 8.73 8.77 -8.71
N ASN A 50 9.63 7.86 -8.35
CA ASN A 50 9.28 6.62 -7.68
C ASN A 50 8.82 6.87 -6.23
N ILE A 51 9.40 7.82 -5.53
CA ILE A 51 8.90 8.24 -4.21
C ILE A 51 7.45 8.74 -4.33
N SER A 52 7.18 9.58 -5.32
CA SER A 52 5.81 10.08 -5.58
C SER A 52 4.85 8.95 -5.97
N LEU A 53 5.28 8.01 -6.81
CA LEU A 53 4.47 6.85 -7.19
C LEU A 53 4.17 5.96 -5.99
N GLY A 54 5.16 5.70 -5.14
CA GLY A 54 4.97 4.95 -3.90
C GLY A 54 3.95 5.63 -2.99
N ARG A 55 4.02 6.95 -2.86
CA ARG A 55 3.04 7.72 -2.09
C ARG A 55 1.63 7.57 -2.66
N ASN A 56 1.49 7.64 -3.99
CA ASN A 56 0.20 7.45 -4.64
C ASN A 56 -0.35 6.03 -4.41
N ARG A 57 0.50 5.02 -4.39
CA ARG A 57 0.11 3.64 -4.06
C ARG A 57 -0.35 3.51 -2.60
N ALA A 58 0.34 4.18 -1.68
CA ALA A 58 -0.10 4.23 -0.29
C ALA A 58 -1.44 4.97 -0.15
N ASN A 59 -1.60 6.08 -0.85
CA ASN A 59 -2.84 6.86 -0.84
C ASN A 59 -4.02 6.09 -1.44
N PHE A 60 -3.79 5.28 -2.46
CA PHE A 60 -4.85 4.40 -3.00
C PHE A 60 -5.37 3.46 -1.90
N ALA A 61 -4.48 2.82 -1.16
CA ALA A 61 -4.87 1.94 -0.08
C ALA A 61 -5.59 2.71 1.04
N ARG A 62 -5.07 3.88 1.43
CA ARG A 62 -5.73 4.75 2.42
C ARG A 62 -7.16 5.08 2.00
N ASP A 63 -7.35 5.54 0.77
CA ASP A 63 -8.66 5.96 0.28
C ASP A 63 -9.64 4.79 0.24
N TYR A 64 -9.16 3.59 -0.04
CA TYR A 64 -9.98 2.39 0.01
C TYR A 64 -10.46 2.10 1.44
N PHE A 65 -9.57 2.21 2.44
CA PHE A 65 -9.96 2.04 3.85
C PHE A 65 -10.96 3.11 4.29
N ILE A 66 -10.76 4.36 3.90
CA ILE A 66 -11.66 5.46 4.23
C ILE A 66 -13.05 5.20 3.65
N ARG A 67 -13.14 4.77 2.39
CA ARG A 67 -14.42 4.43 1.75
C ARG A 67 -15.14 3.27 2.44
N ASN A 68 -14.41 2.43 3.14
CA ASN A 68 -14.96 1.32 3.90
C ASN A 68 -15.19 1.64 5.37
N GLY A 69 -15.14 2.92 5.75
CA GLY A 69 -15.56 3.39 7.07
C GLY A 69 -14.46 3.66 8.09
N ILE A 70 -13.18 3.54 7.73
CA ILE A 70 -12.10 3.87 8.65
C ILE A 70 -11.86 5.37 8.65
N SER A 71 -11.71 5.95 9.86
CA SER A 71 -11.37 7.36 10.01
C SER A 71 -9.95 7.63 9.51
N ASN A 72 -9.77 8.72 8.76
CA ASN A 72 -8.46 9.16 8.29
C ASN A 72 -7.46 9.36 9.45
N SER A 73 -7.94 9.73 10.64
CA SER A 73 -7.09 9.93 11.81
C SER A 73 -6.39 8.65 12.28
N LYS A 74 -6.87 7.47 11.87
CA LYS A 74 -6.28 6.17 12.21
C LYS A 74 -5.29 5.65 11.16
N ILE A 75 -5.03 6.42 10.11
CA ILE A 75 -4.22 5.98 8.97
C ILE A 75 -3.01 6.90 8.81
N LYS A 76 -1.82 6.31 8.77
CA LYS A 76 -0.57 7.01 8.41
C LYS A 76 -0.06 6.45 7.10
N THR A 77 0.30 7.33 6.17
CA THR A 77 0.85 6.93 4.87
C THR A 77 2.27 7.46 4.72
N SER A 78 3.10 6.68 4.04
CA SER A 78 4.45 7.09 3.67
C SER A 78 4.88 6.38 2.40
N SER A 79 5.99 6.79 1.84
CA SER A 79 6.59 6.15 0.67
C SER A 79 8.06 5.90 0.92
N LYS A 80 8.52 4.71 0.58
CA LYS A 80 9.95 4.37 0.48
C LYS A 80 10.41 4.29 -0.98
N GLY A 81 9.50 4.48 -1.93
CA GLY A 81 9.83 4.36 -3.35
C GLY A 81 10.59 3.08 -3.63
N PRO A 82 11.79 3.15 -4.27
CA PRO A 82 12.57 1.96 -4.60
C PRO A 82 13.51 1.50 -3.48
N ASP A 83 13.51 2.15 -2.31
CA ASP A 83 14.59 2.01 -1.31
C ASP A 83 14.49 0.74 -0.44
N ALA A 84 13.37 0.04 -0.47
CA ALA A 84 13.15 -1.15 0.36
C ALA A 84 12.61 -2.33 -0.45
N PRO A 85 13.39 -2.87 -1.39
CA PRO A 85 12.95 -4.00 -2.21
C PRO A 85 12.84 -5.28 -1.37
N ILE A 86 11.86 -6.12 -1.72
CA ILE A 86 11.72 -7.47 -1.14
C ILE A 86 12.09 -8.57 -2.14
N ALA A 87 12.38 -8.20 -3.37
CA ALA A 87 12.70 -9.15 -4.44
C ALA A 87 13.71 -8.52 -5.41
N ASP A 88 14.24 -9.34 -6.31
CA ASP A 88 15.23 -8.92 -7.29
C ASP A 88 14.62 -7.96 -8.33
N ASN A 89 15.13 -6.74 -8.40
CA ASN A 89 14.75 -5.77 -9.42
C ASN A 89 15.29 -6.09 -10.82
N GLY A 90 16.20 -7.06 -10.93
CA GLY A 90 16.74 -7.50 -12.20
C GLY A 90 15.80 -8.39 -13.00
N THR A 91 14.70 -8.87 -12.40
CA THR A 91 13.73 -9.74 -13.07
C THR A 91 12.35 -9.10 -13.10
N PRO A 92 11.52 -9.37 -14.14
CA PRO A 92 10.14 -8.88 -14.16
C PRO A 92 9.31 -9.36 -12.97
N GLN A 93 9.51 -10.60 -12.53
CA GLN A 93 8.81 -11.17 -11.39
C GLN A 93 9.20 -10.48 -10.09
N GLY A 94 10.48 -10.20 -9.89
CA GLY A 94 10.96 -9.49 -8.72
C GLY A 94 10.46 -8.05 -8.68
N ARG A 95 10.49 -7.35 -9.82
CA ARG A 95 9.94 -5.99 -9.91
C ARG A 95 8.45 -5.96 -9.57
N ALA A 96 7.68 -6.95 -10.04
CA ALA A 96 6.25 -7.04 -9.72
C ALA A 96 6.01 -7.16 -8.22
N LYS A 97 6.83 -7.91 -7.50
CA LYS A 97 6.75 -8.05 -6.04
C LYS A 97 7.10 -6.75 -5.31
N ASN A 98 7.97 -5.92 -5.90
CA ASN A 98 8.38 -4.65 -5.30
C ASN A 98 7.33 -3.54 -5.50
N ARG A 99 6.48 -3.63 -6.52
CA ARG A 99 5.40 -2.66 -6.78
C ARG A 99 4.21 -2.94 -5.86
N ARG A 100 4.27 -2.39 -4.65
CA ARG A 100 3.27 -2.73 -3.62
C ARG A 100 3.00 -1.58 -2.66
N SER A 101 1.87 -1.67 -1.96
CA SER A 101 1.69 -0.99 -0.69
C SER A 101 1.52 -2.01 0.42
N VAL A 102 2.16 -1.76 1.55
CA VAL A 102 2.16 -2.64 2.72
C VAL A 102 1.36 -1.99 3.83
N VAL A 103 0.38 -2.72 4.34
CA VAL A 103 -0.49 -2.26 5.43
C VAL A 103 -0.07 -2.99 6.69
N THR A 104 0.24 -2.23 7.74
CA THR A 104 0.65 -2.76 9.03
C THR A 104 -0.30 -2.26 10.11
N LEU A 105 -0.78 -3.18 10.96
CA LEU A 105 -1.55 -2.85 12.15
C LEU A 105 -0.61 -2.45 13.30
N ASN A 106 -0.96 -1.36 13.96
CA ASN A 106 -0.17 -0.85 15.10
C ASN A 106 -0.96 -0.93 16.41
#